data_307259621a685969c45b06ff9e2a3ae3
#
_entry.id   307259621a685969c45b06ff9e2a3ae3
#
_cell.length_a   1.000
_cell.length_b   1.000
_cell.length_c   1.000
_cell.angle_alpha   90.00
_cell.angle_beta   90.00
_cell.angle_gamma   90.00
#
_symmetry.space_group_name_H-M   'P 1'
#
loop_
_entity.id
_entity.type
_entity.pdbx_description
1 polymer ?
#
loop_
_entity_poly.entity_id
_entity_poly.type
_entity_poly.pdbx_seq_one_letter_code
_entity_poly.pdbx_strand_id
1 'polypeptide(L)'
;EKVIKAEEVSFSDTLDRGIEIFDKLTSDLISGDEISGSDAFKLYDTYGFPLDLTELMAREKGLSVDADGFEKSMAKQKQRARDAGSFTHSFDDGEWHEVSKGPSNIFVGYVKDECTSKIRKYRLDGEDIELVLERTPFYAEQGGQVGDTGTISMDDFLIEITDTRKNGEDISHFGKIKSGDIQNTTEVVAKINKNRRNRIRLNHT
;
A
#
# COMPACT_ATOMS: atom_id res chain seq x y z
N GLU A 1 4.55 -8.77 29.60
CA GLU A 1 5.69 -9.70 29.86
C GLU A 1 5.64 -10.96 28.98
N LYS A 2 4.51 -11.68 28.88
CA LYS A 2 4.39 -12.89 28.02
C LYS A 2 4.49 -12.58 26.52
N VAL A 3 3.95 -11.47 26.05
CA VAL A 3 3.99 -11.07 24.63
C VAL A 3 5.40 -10.68 24.22
N ILE A 4 6.09 -9.87 25.04
CA ILE A 4 7.48 -9.46 24.80
C ILE A 4 8.40 -10.67 24.70
N LYS A 5 8.24 -11.64 25.61
CA LYS A 5 9.05 -12.87 25.61
C LYS A 5 8.79 -13.76 24.38
N ALA A 6 7.56 -13.80 23.88
CA ALA A 6 7.22 -14.52 22.66
C ALA A 6 7.81 -13.84 21.41
N GLU A 7 7.81 -12.51 21.37
CA GLU A 7 8.44 -11.74 20.29
C GLU A 7 9.97 -11.86 20.32
N GLU A 8 10.60 -11.84 21.51
CA GLU A 8 12.04 -12.07 21.66
C GLU A 8 12.46 -13.46 21.15
N VAL A 9 11.69 -14.51 21.46
CA VAL A 9 11.97 -15.87 20.96
C VAL A 9 11.79 -15.93 19.44
N SER A 10 10.71 -15.38 18.90
CA SER A 10 10.46 -15.35 17.46
C SER A 10 11.52 -14.56 16.69
N PHE A 11 11.99 -13.46 17.27
CA PHE A 11 13.08 -12.66 16.69
C PHE A 11 14.41 -13.42 16.72
N SER A 12 14.74 -14.10 17.83
CA SER A 12 15.93 -14.94 17.94
C SER A 12 15.94 -16.07 16.92
N ASP A 13 14.82 -16.80 16.76
CA ASP A 13 14.68 -17.86 15.77
C ASP A 13 14.85 -17.36 14.33
N THR A 14 14.33 -16.14 14.06
CA THR A 14 14.48 -15.49 12.74
C THR A 14 15.92 -15.10 12.48
N LEU A 15 16.61 -14.59 13.51
CA LEU A 15 18.01 -14.19 13.45
C LEU A 15 18.92 -15.40 13.19
N ASP A 16 18.77 -16.47 13.97
CA ASP A 16 19.55 -17.69 13.84
C ASP A 16 19.41 -18.31 12.44
N ARG A 17 18.17 -18.35 11.94
CA ARG A 17 17.89 -18.83 10.58
C ARG A 17 18.49 -17.93 9.49
N GLY A 18 18.45 -16.62 9.70
CA GLY A 18 19.08 -15.64 8.81
C GLY A 18 20.58 -15.81 8.72
N ILE A 19 21.24 -16.04 9.84
CA ILE A 19 22.70 -16.31 9.93
C ILE A 19 23.06 -17.59 9.16
N GLU A 20 22.31 -18.68 9.38
CA GLU A 20 22.56 -19.93 8.65
C GLU A 20 22.46 -19.78 7.13
N ILE A 21 21.50 -18.99 6.68
CA ILE A 21 21.29 -18.74 5.24
C ILE A 21 22.37 -17.82 4.70
N PHE A 22 22.74 -16.78 5.44
CA PHE A 22 23.86 -15.91 5.10
C PHE A 22 25.16 -16.72 4.95
N ASP A 23 25.47 -17.61 5.87
CA ASP A 23 26.64 -18.47 5.81
C ASP A 23 26.64 -19.39 4.57
N LYS A 24 25.48 -19.95 4.22
CA LYS A 24 25.32 -20.75 2.99
C LYS A 24 25.52 -19.92 1.73
N LEU A 25 24.96 -18.69 1.69
CA LEU A 25 25.10 -17.80 0.54
C LEU A 25 26.56 -17.32 0.34
N THR A 26 27.31 -17.22 1.42
CA THR A 26 28.69 -16.71 1.38
C THR A 26 29.75 -17.82 1.40
N SER A 27 29.34 -19.11 1.38
CA SER A 27 30.28 -20.25 1.51
C SER A 27 31.34 -20.31 0.41
N ASP A 28 30.97 -19.91 -0.80
CA ASP A 28 31.84 -19.94 -1.98
C ASP A 28 32.47 -18.60 -2.33
N LEU A 29 32.19 -17.55 -1.54
CA LEU A 29 32.72 -16.20 -1.72
C LEU A 29 34.06 -16.05 -0.98
N ILE A 30 34.95 -15.30 -1.59
CA ILE A 30 36.26 -14.96 -1.01
C ILE A 30 36.33 -13.48 -0.63
N SER A 31 37.31 -13.14 0.22
CA SER A 31 37.49 -11.74 0.62
C SER A 31 37.71 -10.84 -0.58
N GLY A 32 36.93 -9.77 -0.68
CA GLY A 32 36.86 -8.84 -1.79
C GLY A 32 35.68 -9.04 -2.74
N ASP A 33 34.94 -10.16 -2.61
CA ASP A 33 33.74 -10.41 -3.37
C ASP A 33 32.55 -9.58 -2.88
N GLU A 34 31.51 -9.50 -3.71
CA GLU A 34 30.28 -8.78 -3.42
C GLU A 34 29.08 -9.70 -3.37
N ILE A 35 28.29 -9.58 -2.30
CA ILE A 35 26.99 -10.25 -2.17
C ILE A 35 26.00 -9.52 -3.08
N SER A 36 25.32 -10.23 -3.98
CA SER A 36 24.37 -9.61 -4.89
C SER A 36 23.21 -8.94 -4.13
N GLY A 37 22.73 -7.79 -4.66
CA GLY A 37 21.59 -7.11 -4.08
C GLY A 37 20.31 -7.97 -4.08
N SER A 38 20.19 -8.92 -5.00
CA SER A 38 19.08 -9.89 -5.05
C SER A 38 19.15 -10.92 -3.92
N ASP A 39 20.34 -11.36 -3.52
CA ASP A 39 20.51 -12.30 -2.40
C ASP A 39 20.33 -11.59 -1.06
N ALA A 40 20.87 -10.37 -0.92
CA ALA A 40 20.61 -9.52 0.23
C ALA A 40 19.12 -9.20 0.39
N PHE A 41 18.42 -8.92 -0.73
CA PHE A 41 16.99 -8.71 -0.73
C PHE A 41 16.21 -9.98 -0.33
N LYS A 42 16.63 -11.14 -0.77
CA LYS A 42 16.01 -12.42 -0.39
C LYS A 42 16.16 -12.71 1.11
N LEU A 43 17.33 -12.40 1.70
CA LEU A 43 17.54 -12.47 3.16
C LEU A 43 16.54 -11.58 3.90
N TYR A 44 16.36 -10.36 3.43
CA TYR A 44 15.43 -9.39 4.01
C TYR A 44 13.96 -9.80 3.85
N ASP A 45 13.53 -10.05 2.61
CA ASP A 45 12.11 -10.23 2.25
C ASP A 45 11.55 -11.60 2.68
N THR A 46 12.34 -12.66 2.51
CA THR A 46 11.88 -14.03 2.74
C THR A 46 12.16 -14.48 4.17
N TYR A 47 13.26 -14.04 4.74
CA TYR A 47 13.72 -14.51 6.04
C TYR A 47 13.69 -13.46 7.14
N GLY A 48 13.28 -12.22 6.82
CA GLY A 48 13.18 -11.12 7.76
C GLY A 48 14.54 -10.67 8.33
N PHE A 49 15.65 -11.00 7.65
CA PHE A 49 17.00 -10.68 8.11
C PHE A 49 17.38 -9.26 7.71
N PRO A 50 17.64 -8.34 8.64
CA PRO A 50 17.87 -6.93 8.35
C PRO A 50 19.08 -6.69 7.46
N LEU A 51 18.99 -5.68 6.55
CA LEU A 51 20.09 -5.35 5.63
C LEU A 51 21.35 -4.88 6.36
N ASP A 52 21.20 -4.07 7.40
CA ASP A 52 22.32 -3.57 8.23
C ASP A 52 23.10 -4.71 8.87
N LEU A 53 22.42 -5.77 9.27
CA LEU A 53 23.03 -6.96 9.81
C LEU A 53 23.74 -7.78 8.71
N THR A 54 23.14 -7.87 7.52
CA THR A 54 23.78 -8.47 6.34
C THR A 54 25.07 -7.76 5.98
N GLU A 55 25.07 -6.42 5.98
CA GLU A 55 26.24 -5.59 5.71
C GLU A 55 27.33 -5.76 6.78
N LEU A 56 26.93 -5.81 8.05
CA LEU A 56 27.86 -6.02 9.16
C LEU A 56 28.60 -7.36 9.01
N MET A 57 27.86 -8.45 8.82
CA MET A 57 28.41 -9.79 8.67
C MET A 57 29.24 -9.94 7.39
N ALA A 58 28.82 -9.29 6.28
CA ALA A 58 29.61 -9.25 5.06
C ALA A 58 30.97 -8.61 5.30
N ARG A 59 31.00 -7.46 5.98
CA ARG A 59 32.22 -6.74 6.35
C ARG A 59 33.15 -7.58 7.22
N GLU A 60 32.63 -8.34 8.17
CA GLU A 60 33.41 -9.24 9.03
C GLU A 60 34.09 -10.37 8.23
N LYS A 61 33.46 -10.82 7.12
CA LYS A 61 34.05 -11.79 6.18
C LYS A 61 34.91 -11.16 5.08
N GLY A 62 35.05 -9.82 5.07
CA GLY A 62 35.79 -9.08 4.03
C GLY A 62 35.03 -8.99 2.72
N LEU A 63 33.70 -9.13 2.76
CA LEU A 63 32.80 -9.01 1.62
C LEU A 63 32.11 -7.64 1.60
N SER A 64 31.59 -7.24 0.43
CA SER A 64 30.71 -6.09 0.28
C SER A 64 29.28 -6.56 -0.07
N VAL A 65 28.32 -5.63 -0.02
CA VAL A 65 26.91 -5.86 -0.41
C VAL A 65 26.55 -4.85 -1.49
N ASP A 66 25.94 -5.31 -2.58
CA ASP A 66 25.36 -4.46 -3.64
C ASP A 66 24.07 -3.80 -3.13
N ALA A 67 24.23 -2.67 -2.43
CA ALA A 67 23.10 -1.89 -1.88
C ALA A 67 22.20 -1.34 -2.99
N ASP A 68 22.75 -0.93 -4.14
CA ASP A 68 21.97 -0.44 -5.28
C ASP A 68 21.09 -1.52 -5.88
N GLY A 69 21.61 -2.75 -5.99
CA GLY A 69 20.82 -3.92 -6.43
C GLY A 69 19.75 -4.33 -5.41
N PHE A 70 20.02 -4.18 -4.13
CA PHE A 70 19.03 -4.36 -3.07
C PHE A 70 17.87 -3.36 -3.20
N GLU A 71 18.17 -2.06 -3.36
CA GLU A 71 17.16 -1.02 -3.55
C GLU A 71 16.32 -1.24 -4.81
N LYS A 72 16.95 -1.65 -5.91
CA LYS A 72 16.24 -2.02 -7.15
C LYS A 72 15.32 -3.22 -6.95
N SER A 73 15.73 -4.22 -6.17
CA SER A 73 14.90 -5.39 -5.85
C SER A 73 13.73 -5.02 -4.95
N MET A 74 13.96 -4.16 -3.97
CA MET A 74 12.93 -3.59 -3.10
C MET A 74 11.90 -2.77 -3.90
N ALA A 75 12.38 -1.92 -4.83
CA ALA A 75 11.51 -1.13 -5.71
C ALA A 75 10.66 -2.01 -6.61
N LYS A 76 11.24 -3.09 -7.18
CA LYS A 76 10.51 -4.08 -7.99
C LYS A 76 9.44 -4.82 -7.17
N GLN A 77 9.72 -5.17 -5.93
CA GLN A 77 8.73 -5.81 -5.07
C GLN A 77 7.59 -4.85 -4.72
N LYS A 78 7.91 -3.60 -4.34
CA LYS A 78 6.91 -2.55 -4.12
C LYS A 78 6.05 -2.33 -5.36
N GLN A 79 6.68 -2.33 -6.56
CA GLN A 79 5.96 -2.22 -7.81
C GLN A 79 5.05 -3.44 -8.05
N ARG A 80 5.55 -4.67 -7.88
CA ARG A 80 4.73 -5.89 -7.99
C ARG A 80 3.59 -5.94 -6.97
N ALA A 81 3.83 -5.50 -5.74
CA ALA A 81 2.79 -5.40 -4.73
C ALA A 81 1.73 -4.33 -5.09
N ARG A 82 2.17 -3.22 -5.68
CA ARG A 82 1.26 -2.22 -6.27
C ARG A 82 0.50 -2.80 -7.45
N ASP A 83 1.16 -3.50 -8.37
CA ASP A 83 0.55 -4.12 -9.56
C ASP A 83 -0.39 -5.28 -9.19
N ALA A 84 -0.09 -6.03 -8.15
CA ALA A 84 -0.95 -7.10 -7.63
C ALA A 84 -2.09 -6.58 -6.75
N GLY A 85 -1.90 -5.42 -6.11
CA GLY A 85 -2.92 -4.73 -5.29
C GLY A 85 -3.66 -3.62 -6.03
N SER A 86 -3.18 -3.21 -7.18
CA SER A 86 -3.79 -2.22 -8.04
C SER A 86 -4.16 -2.87 -9.35
N PHE A 87 -5.44 -2.91 -9.65
CA PHE A 87 -5.84 -2.56 -11.00
C PHE A 87 -5.20 -1.20 -11.24
N THR A 88 -4.06 -1.16 -11.94
CA THR A 88 -3.47 0.09 -12.43
C THR A 88 -4.38 0.60 -13.52
N HIS A 89 -5.40 1.33 -13.11
CA HIS A 89 -6.02 2.26 -14.02
C HIS A 89 -4.99 3.35 -14.23
N SER A 90 -4.33 3.32 -15.37
CA SER A 90 -3.52 4.44 -15.83
C SER A 90 -4.47 5.54 -16.30
N PHE A 91 -5.05 6.26 -15.33
CA PHE A 91 -5.75 7.51 -15.61
C PHE A 91 -4.77 8.64 -15.96
N ASP A 92 -3.53 8.32 -16.37
CA ASP A 92 -2.46 9.31 -16.59
C ASP A 92 -2.80 10.38 -17.62
N ASP A 93 -3.73 10.11 -18.55
CA ASP A 93 -4.16 11.06 -19.60
C ASP A 93 -5.67 11.39 -19.56
N GLY A 94 -6.42 10.91 -18.56
CA GLY A 94 -7.86 11.19 -18.45
C GLY A 94 -8.15 12.65 -18.03
N GLU A 95 -8.95 13.37 -18.80
CA GLU A 95 -9.39 14.73 -18.45
C GLU A 95 -10.31 14.71 -17.22
N TRP A 96 -10.02 15.60 -16.24
CA TRP A 96 -10.85 15.75 -15.07
C TRP A 96 -12.14 16.49 -15.39
N HIS A 97 -13.27 15.91 -15.05
CA HIS A 97 -14.58 16.54 -15.08
C HIS A 97 -14.90 17.17 -13.73
N GLU A 98 -14.91 18.48 -13.67
CA GLU A 98 -15.30 19.26 -12.49
C GLU A 98 -16.82 19.20 -12.31
N VAL A 99 -17.28 18.71 -11.13
CA VAL A 99 -18.70 18.56 -10.78
C VAL A 99 -19.15 19.70 -9.87
N SER A 100 -18.36 19.99 -8.84
CA SER A 100 -18.72 21.02 -7.88
C SER A 100 -17.48 21.74 -7.33
N LYS A 101 -17.66 23.01 -6.93
CA LYS A 101 -16.60 23.84 -6.35
C LYS A 101 -16.66 23.80 -4.82
N GLY A 102 -15.52 24.06 -4.18
CA GLY A 102 -15.39 24.17 -2.73
C GLY A 102 -14.26 23.32 -2.16
N PRO A 103 -14.15 23.24 -0.82
CA PRO A 103 -13.12 22.44 -0.19
C PRO A 103 -13.27 20.95 -0.56
N SER A 104 -12.14 20.26 -0.65
CA SER A 104 -12.07 18.81 -0.89
C SER A 104 -11.41 18.12 0.30
N ASN A 105 -11.58 16.77 0.36
CA ASN A 105 -10.80 15.89 1.24
C ASN A 105 -10.95 16.13 2.75
N ILE A 106 -12.13 16.54 3.19
CA ILE A 106 -12.42 16.58 4.62
C ILE A 106 -12.57 15.12 5.10
N PHE A 107 -11.51 14.60 5.74
CA PHE A 107 -11.53 13.23 6.25
C PHE A 107 -12.38 13.13 7.52
N VAL A 108 -13.43 12.30 7.47
CA VAL A 108 -14.35 12.06 8.60
C VAL A 108 -14.27 10.63 9.14
N GLY A 109 -13.40 9.79 8.59
CA GLY A 109 -13.32 8.35 8.84
C GLY A 109 -12.81 7.95 10.24
N TYR A 110 -12.38 8.91 11.07
CA TYR A 110 -12.09 8.62 12.48
C TYR A 110 -13.36 8.35 13.30
N VAL A 111 -14.47 8.97 12.93
CA VAL A 111 -15.72 8.94 13.71
C VAL A 111 -16.91 8.38 12.93
N LYS A 112 -16.79 8.26 11.59
CA LYS A 112 -17.88 7.81 10.71
C LYS A 112 -17.41 6.76 9.74
N ASP A 113 -18.19 5.68 9.61
CA ASP A 113 -17.99 4.65 8.59
C ASP A 113 -18.74 4.98 7.28
N GLU A 114 -19.63 5.99 7.33
CA GLU A 114 -20.49 6.43 6.23
C GLU A 114 -20.75 7.94 6.33
N CYS A 115 -20.80 8.65 5.21
CA CYS A 115 -21.22 10.06 5.18
C CYS A 115 -21.81 10.43 3.82
N THR A 116 -22.74 11.41 3.83
CA THR A 116 -23.16 12.11 2.61
C THR A 116 -22.09 13.11 2.22
N SER A 117 -21.78 13.19 0.94
CA SER A 117 -20.72 14.02 0.37
C SER A 117 -21.10 14.53 -1.02
N LYS A 118 -20.36 15.54 -1.50
CA LYS A 118 -20.43 16.01 -2.88
C LYS A 118 -19.23 15.52 -3.67
N ILE A 119 -19.47 15.12 -4.93
CA ILE A 119 -18.40 14.85 -5.86
C ILE A 119 -17.80 16.20 -6.27
N ARG A 120 -16.48 16.33 -6.16
CA ARG A 120 -15.72 17.51 -6.59
C ARG A 120 -15.33 17.41 -8.05
N LYS A 121 -14.69 16.30 -8.38
CA LYS A 121 -14.24 15.98 -9.73
C LYS A 121 -14.13 14.48 -9.89
N TYR A 122 -14.20 14.02 -11.13
CA TYR A 122 -13.95 12.64 -11.49
C TYR A 122 -13.30 12.54 -12.86
N ARG A 123 -12.74 11.38 -13.17
CA ARG A 123 -12.33 10.98 -14.52
C ARG A 123 -12.64 9.51 -14.74
N LEU A 124 -12.85 9.13 -16.01
CA LEU A 124 -13.28 7.81 -16.42
C LEU A 124 -12.28 7.16 -17.37
N ASP A 125 -12.17 5.85 -17.28
CA ASP A 125 -11.54 4.99 -18.28
C ASP A 125 -12.41 3.73 -18.44
N GLY A 126 -13.33 3.76 -19.41
CA GLY A 126 -14.38 2.75 -19.55
C GLY A 126 -15.32 2.70 -18.34
N GLU A 127 -15.37 1.57 -17.65
CA GLU A 127 -16.15 1.39 -16.41
C GLU A 127 -15.37 1.84 -15.15
N ASP A 128 -14.08 2.08 -15.31
CA ASP A 128 -13.21 2.46 -14.22
C ASP A 128 -13.31 3.97 -13.96
N ILE A 129 -13.27 4.32 -12.69
CA ILE A 129 -13.45 5.70 -12.23
C ILE A 129 -12.44 6.06 -11.16
N GLU A 130 -11.91 7.28 -11.27
CA GLU A 130 -11.24 7.98 -10.18
C GLU A 130 -12.06 9.21 -9.80
N LEU A 131 -12.35 9.40 -8.52
CA LEU A 131 -13.11 10.55 -8.06
C LEU A 131 -12.58 11.13 -6.74
N VAL A 132 -12.82 12.43 -6.58
CA VAL A 132 -12.50 13.21 -5.38
C VAL A 132 -13.79 13.74 -4.77
N LEU A 133 -13.93 13.57 -3.45
CA LEU A 133 -15.10 13.99 -2.68
C LEU A 133 -14.84 15.25 -1.84
N GLU A 134 -15.89 15.98 -1.48
CA GLU A 134 -15.83 17.06 -0.50
C GLU A 134 -15.36 16.56 0.86
N ARG A 135 -16.01 15.49 1.35
CA ARG A 135 -15.70 14.79 2.58
C ARG A 135 -15.72 13.30 2.35
N THR A 136 -14.87 12.57 3.06
CA THR A 136 -14.76 11.13 2.88
C THR A 136 -14.54 10.38 4.19
N PRO A 137 -15.20 9.22 4.39
CA PRO A 137 -14.88 8.30 5.47
C PRO A 137 -13.74 7.34 5.10
N PHE A 138 -13.29 7.33 3.82
CA PHE A 138 -12.24 6.44 3.33
C PHE A 138 -10.86 6.92 3.75
N TYR A 139 -10.09 6.07 4.44
CA TYR A 139 -8.69 6.30 4.74
C TYR A 139 -7.86 6.06 3.48
N ALA A 140 -7.08 7.05 3.08
CA ALA A 140 -6.14 6.91 1.98
C ALA A 140 -4.88 6.15 2.44
N GLU A 141 -4.31 5.35 1.54
CA GLU A 141 -3.06 4.63 1.81
C GLU A 141 -1.97 5.61 2.25
N GLN A 142 -1.48 5.39 3.47
CA GLN A 142 -0.41 6.19 4.09
C GLN A 142 0.27 5.40 5.20
N GLY A 143 1.61 5.57 5.34
CA GLY A 143 2.35 4.99 6.46
C GLY A 143 2.35 3.46 6.52
N GLY A 144 2.21 2.77 5.37
CA GLY A 144 2.15 1.30 5.29
C GLY A 144 0.77 0.70 5.53
N GLN A 145 -0.24 1.50 5.91
CA GLN A 145 -1.62 1.03 5.97
C GLN A 145 -2.26 1.18 4.59
N VAL A 146 -2.81 0.07 4.06
CA VAL A 146 -3.54 0.06 2.79
C VAL A 146 -4.81 0.91 2.84
N GLY A 147 -5.18 1.50 1.70
CA GLY A 147 -6.38 2.31 1.54
C GLY A 147 -7.66 1.52 1.81
N ASP A 148 -8.70 2.24 2.23
CA ASP A 148 -10.01 1.63 2.43
C ASP A 148 -10.70 1.28 1.10
N THR A 149 -11.59 0.31 1.19
CA THR A 149 -12.53 -0.06 0.13
C THR A 149 -13.96 0.11 0.61
N GLY A 150 -14.90 0.13 -0.31
CA GLY A 150 -16.32 0.28 0.04
C GLY A 150 -17.19 0.63 -1.16
N THR A 151 -18.20 1.45 -0.94
CA THR A 151 -19.13 1.88 -1.97
C THR A 151 -19.38 3.38 -1.93
N ILE A 152 -19.65 3.95 -3.09
CA ILE A 152 -20.20 5.30 -3.23
C ILE A 152 -21.47 5.15 -4.05
N SER A 153 -22.59 5.63 -3.51
CA SER A 153 -23.92 5.40 -4.13
C SER A 153 -24.86 6.58 -3.96
N MET A 154 -25.82 6.71 -4.86
CA MET A 154 -26.98 7.60 -4.76
C MET A 154 -28.07 7.09 -5.68
N ASP A 155 -29.26 6.84 -5.17
CA ASP A 155 -30.37 6.25 -5.91
C ASP A 155 -29.95 5.00 -6.71
N ASP A 156 -30.05 5.04 -8.03
CA ASP A 156 -29.65 3.94 -8.94
C ASP A 156 -28.15 3.91 -9.28
N PHE A 157 -27.38 4.90 -8.80
CA PHE A 157 -25.95 5.02 -9.07
C PHE A 157 -25.15 4.31 -8.01
N LEU A 158 -24.22 3.46 -8.44
CA LEU A 158 -23.33 2.69 -7.55
C LEU A 158 -21.94 2.56 -8.14
N ILE A 159 -20.95 2.97 -7.34
CA ILE A 159 -19.53 2.67 -7.55
C ILE A 159 -19.04 1.72 -6.47
N GLU A 160 -18.34 0.68 -6.85
CA GLU A 160 -17.55 -0.15 -5.94
C GLU A 160 -16.12 0.42 -5.87
N ILE A 161 -15.72 0.92 -4.70
CA ILE A 161 -14.39 1.45 -4.46
C ILE A 161 -13.45 0.32 -4.06
N THR A 162 -12.43 0.13 -4.85
CA THR A 162 -11.41 -0.93 -4.70
C THR A 162 -10.14 -0.42 -4.04
N ASP A 163 -9.87 0.89 -4.11
CA ASP A 163 -8.68 1.50 -3.51
C ASP A 163 -8.91 2.99 -3.19
N THR A 164 -8.15 3.50 -2.21
CA THR A 164 -8.16 4.92 -1.83
C THR A 164 -6.73 5.38 -1.59
N ARG A 165 -6.27 6.39 -2.32
CA ARG A 165 -4.88 6.89 -2.27
C ARG A 165 -4.85 8.38 -2.04
N LYS A 166 -3.73 8.83 -1.48
CA LYS A 166 -3.43 10.26 -1.41
C LYS A 166 -2.64 10.66 -2.66
N ASN A 167 -3.19 11.62 -3.41
CA ASN A 167 -2.55 12.18 -4.61
C ASN A 167 -2.36 13.70 -4.40
N GLY A 168 -1.16 14.08 -3.97
CA GLY A 168 -0.89 15.45 -3.52
C GLY A 168 -1.72 15.78 -2.27
N GLU A 169 -2.57 16.80 -2.36
CA GLU A 169 -3.52 17.17 -1.30
C GLU A 169 -4.86 16.42 -1.40
N ASP A 170 -5.13 15.80 -2.54
CA ASP A 170 -6.39 15.11 -2.80
C ASP A 170 -6.39 13.66 -2.26
N ILE A 171 -7.56 13.23 -1.79
CA ILE A 171 -7.87 11.82 -1.52
C ILE A 171 -8.65 11.31 -2.73
N SER A 172 -7.98 10.49 -3.54
CA SER A 172 -8.54 9.87 -4.72
C SER A 172 -9.13 8.51 -4.40
N HIS A 173 -10.38 8.29 -4.84
CA HIS A 173 -11.09 7.02 -4.72
C HIS A 173 -11.10 6.35 -6.07
N PHE A 174 -10.56 5.14 -6.15
CA PHE A 174 -10.51 4.33 -7.37
C PHE A 174 -11.52 3.20 -7.29
N GLY A 175 -12.26 3.00 -8.37
CA GLY A 175 -13.31 1.99 -8.38
C GLY A 175 -13.90 1.71 -9.75
N LYS A 176 -15.01 0.96 -9.73
CA LYS A 176 -15.79 0.62 -10.94
C LYS A 176 -17.24 1.04 -10.77
N ILE A 177 -17.79 1.64 -11.83
CA ILE A 177 -19.21 1.90 -11.91
C ILE A 177 -19.95 0.57 -12.11
N LYS A 178 -20.84 0.24 -11.18
CA LYS A 178 -21.66 -0.98 -11.21
C LYS A 178 -23.04 -0.73 -11.79
N SER A 179 -23.57 0.46 -11.56
CA SER A 179 -24.86 0.90 -12.12
C SER A 179 -24.97 2.42 -12.16
N GLY A 180 -25.85 2.91 -13.00
CA GLY A 180 -26.17 4.35 -13.14
C GLY A 180 -25.15 5.15 -13.93
N ASP A 181 -25.33 6.47 -13.94
CA ASP A 181 -24.50 7.44 -14.64
C ASP A 181 -24.06 8.57 -13.70
N ILE A 182 -22.75 8.82 -13.67
CA ILE A 182 -22.15 9.85 -12.85
C ILE A 182 -22.46 11.29 -13.32
N GLN A 183 -22.75 11.48 -14.61
CA GLN A 183 -22.89 12.82 -15.22
C GLN A 183 -23.97 13.67 -14.54
N ASN A 184 -24.98 13.05 -13.97
CA ASN A 184 -26.09 13.72 -13.29
C ASN A 184 -26.02 13.65 -11.76
N THR A 185 -24.93 13.09 -11.21
CA THR A 185 -24.80 12.80 -9.78
C THR A 185 -23.86 13.81 -9.12
N THR A 186 -24.39 14.66 -8.25
CA THR A 186 -23.57 15.62 -7.48
C THR A 186 -23.41 15.20 -6.02
N GLU A 187 -24.47 14.67 -5.40
CA GLU A 187 -24.45 14.20 -3.99
C GLU A 187 -24.43 12.68 -3.97
N VAL A 188 -23.66 12.14 -3.04
CA VAL A 188 -23.48 10.70 -2.88
C VAL A 188 -23.35 10.32 -1.42
N VAL A 189 -23.64 9.07 -1.11
CA VAL A 189 -23.34 8.44 0.17
C VAL A 189 -22.07 7.61 0.00
N ALA A 190 -21.03 7.97 0.73
CA ALA A 190 -19.76 7.28 0.76
C ALA A 190 -19.71 6.36 1.99
N LYS A 191 -19.49 5.05 1.79
CA LYS A 191 -19.54 4.03 2.83
C LYS A 191 -18.38 3.05 2.71
N ILE A 192 -17.61 2.90 3.78
CA ILE A 192 -16.47 1.98 3.82
C ILE A 192 -16.87 0.53 4.10
N ASN A 193 -16.01 -0.40 3.69
CA ASN A 193 -16.09 -1.80 4.15
C ASN A 193 -15.53 -1.91 5.57
N LYS A 194 -16.41 -1.76 6.56
CA LYS A 194 -16.07 -1.80 7.98
C LYS A 194 -15.37 -3.11 8.40
N ASN A 195 -15.77 -4.23 7.84
CA ASN A 195 -15.18 -5.54 8.18
C ASN A 195 -13.72 -5.62 7.72
N ARG A 196 -13.42 -5.07 6.54
CA ARG A 196 -12.05 -4.98 6.03
C ARG A 196 -11.20 -4.02 6.87
N ARG A 197 -11.72 -2.81 7.17
CA ARG A 197 -11.03 -1.82 8.02
C ARG A 197 -10.68 -2.41 9.39
N ASN A 198 -11.62 -3.09 10.04
CA ASN A 198 -11.38 -3.68 11.35
C ASN A 198 -10.29 -4.74 11.32
N ARG A 199 -10.22 -5.58 10.27
CA ARG A 199 -9.12 -6.55 10.10
C ARG A 199 -7.77 -5.89 9.90
N ILE A 200 -7.72 -4.80 9.13
CA ILE A 200 -6.47 -4.04 8.90
C ILE A 200 -6.00 -3.41 10.22
N ARG A 201 -6.90 -2.81 11.01
CA ARG A 201 -6.55 -2.21 12.31
C ARG A 201 -5.98 -3.21 13.31
N LEU A 202 -6.46 -4.45 13.30
CA LEU A 202 -5.95 -5.51 14.18
C LEU A 202 -4.53 -5.97 13.82
N ASN A 203 -4.09 -5.75 12.58
CA ASN A 203 -2.75 -6.11 12.13
C ASN A 203 -1.73 -4.96 12.25
N HIS A 204 -2.19 -3.78 12.68
CA HIS A 204 -1.36 -2.56 12.80
C HIS A 204 -1.07 -2.15 14.26
N THR A 205 -1.29 -3.04 15.21
CA THR A 205 -0.95 -2.81 16.64
C THR A 205 0.32 -3.52 17.03
#